data_b838c9a1ea3515688cf5a022d4fa0560
#
_entry.id   b838c9a1ea3515688cf5a022d4fa0560
#
_cell.length_a   1.000
_cell.length_b   1.000
_cell.length_c   1.000
_cell.angle_alpha   90.00
_cell.angle_beta   90.00
_cell.angle_gamma   90.00
#
_symmetry.space_group_name_H-M   'P 1'
#
loop_
_entity.id
_entity.type
_entity.pdbx_description
1 polymer ?
#
loop_
_entity_poly.entity_id
_entity_poly.type
_entity_poly.pdbx_seq_one_letter_code
_entity_poly.pdbx_strand_id
1 'polypeptide(L)'
;MDADLMVVGQDWGTTDYFLKWKGLDQSQGNPTNDNLRRLLHSIGVEIHPPGADQRGEIFLTNAILCLKQGNLQAPVRDEWFRNCGRKFLKPQIQIVKPKVVVALGNKAFRAILNAYGIHYAWPRTYRRVVELGCVKLPKEILVFPVYHCGARVMNTHRDLEAQLNDWKPISKALRSGEEGAA
;
A
#
# COMPACT_ATOMS: atom_id res chain seq x y z
N MET A 1 13.93 -11.95 -2.48
CA MET A 1 12.52 -11.78 -2.10
C MET A 1 11.89 -11.10 -3.31
N ASP A 2 11.14 -11.85 -4.09
CA ASP A 2 10.79 -11.45 -5.45
C ASP A 2 9.27 -11.18 -5.52
N ALA A 3 8.84 -10.00 -5.08
CA ALA A 3 7.45 -9.57 -5.20
C ALA A 3 7.34 -8.44 -6.22
N ASP A 4 6.60 -8.65 -7.29
CA ASP A 4 6.37 -7.64 -8.31
C ASP A 4 5.50 -6.49 -7.82
N LEU A 5 4.62 -6.77 -6.85
CA LEU A 5 3.73 -5.80 -6.22
C LEU A 5 4.04 -5.64 -4.73
N MET A 6 4.17 -4.39 -4.30
CA MET A 6 4.25 -4.05 -2.88
C MET A 6 3.08 -3.14 -2.49
N VAL A 7 2.36 -3.50 -1.44
CA VAL A 7 1.28 -2.65 -0.90
C VAL A 7 1.71 -2.06 0.43
N VAL A 8 1.59 -0.75 0.55
CA VAL A 8 2.01 0.01 1.74
C VAL A 8 0.80 0.67 2.38
N GLY A 9 0.42 0.20 3.58
CA GLY A 9 -0.57 0.83 4.44
C GLY A 9 0.03 1.95 5.30
N GLN A 10 -0.77 2.53 6.19
CA GLN A 10 -0.30 3.56 7.11
C GLN A 10 0.41 2.96 8.32
N ASP A 11 -0.29 2.15 9.10
CA ASP A 11 0.16 1.53 10.36
C ASP A 11 -0.63 0.23 10.65
N TRP A 12 -0.23 -0.47 11.71
CA TRP A 12 -0.84 -1.76 12.13
C TRP A 12 -2.22 -1.64 12.79
N GLY A 13 -2.77 -0.44 12.93
CA GLY A 13 -4.00 -0.21 13.67
C GLY A 13 -3.76 -0.13 15.18
N THR A 14 -4.34 -1.03 15.98
CA THR A 14 -4.14 -1.06 17.44
C THR A 14 -3.10 -2.10 17.83
N THR A 15 -2.47 -1.90 19.02
CA THR A 15 -1.55 -2.88 19.61
C THR A 15 -2.25 -4.21 19.85
N ASP A 16 -3.48 -4.20 20.39
CA ASP A 16 -4.23 -5.44 20.65
C ASP A 16 -4.54 -6.21 19.38
N TYR A 17 -4.91 -5.52 18.31
CA TYR A 17 -5.12 -6.15 17.00
C TYR A 17 -3.83 -6.80 16.48
N PHE A 18 -2.70 -6.10 16.57
CA PHE A 18 -1.40 -6.65 16.15
C PHE A 18 -0.98 -7.85 16.99
N LEU A 19 -1.12 -7.80 18.32
CA LEU A 19 -0.76 -8.91 19.21
C LEU A 19 -1.62 -10.14 18.94
N LYS A 20 -2.91 -9.94 18.64
CA LYS A 20 -3.84 -11.02 18.31
C LYS A 20 -3.47 -11.70 16.98
N TRP A 21 -3.17 -10.92 15.95
CA TRP A 21 -3.00 -11.42 14.59
C TRP A 21 -1.55 -11.44 14.10
N LYS A 22 -0.61 -10.84 14.86
CA LYS A 22 0.85 -10.79 14.57
C LYS A 22 1.18 -10.31 13.15
N GLY A 23 0.40 -9.34 12.66
CA GLY A 23 0.55 -8.85 11.28
C GLY A 23 -0.05 -9.77 10.22
N LEU A 24 -0.57 -10.92 10.59
CA LEU A 24 -1.29 -11.82 9.69
C LEU A 24 -2.78 -11.53 9.81
N ASP A 25 -3.42 -11.21 8.72
CA ASP A 25 -4.87 -11.08 8.73
C ASP A 25 -5.53 -12.38 8.31
N GLN A 26 -6.06 -13.08 9.30
CA GLN A 26 -6.87 -14.28 9.09
C GLN A 26 -8.35 -14.03 9.44
N SER A 27 -8.70 -12.81 9.82
CA SER A 27 -10.08 -12.50 10.22
C SER A 27 -10.96 -12.37 8.98
N GLN A 28 -11.92 -13.25 8.85
CA GLN A 28 -13.08 -13.01 8.01
C GLN A 28 -13.89 -11.86 8.62
N GLY A 29 -14.38 -10.95 7.77
CA GLY A 29 -15.24 -9.83 8.23
C GLY A 29 -14.49 -8.58 8.68
N ASN A 30 -13.20 -8.43 8.37
CA ASN A 30 -12.54 -7.15 8.43
C ASN A 30 -12.75 -6.38 7.11
N PRO A 31 -13.60 -5.33 7.10
CA PRO A 31 -13.96 -4.63 5.86
C PRO A 31 -12.75 -4.09 5.08
N THR A 32 -11.68 -3.69 5.77
CA THR A 32 -10.47 -3.18 5.11
C THR A 32 -9.79 -4.30 4.31
N ASN A 33 -9.66 -5.47 4.91
CA ASN A 33 -8.98 -6.59 4.28
C ASN A 33 -9.85 -7.24 3.19
N ASP A 34 -11.15 -7.34 3.42
CA ASP A 34 -12.09 -7.84 2.41
C ASP A 34 -12.11 -6.94 1.17
N ASN A 35 -12.11 -5.62 1.37
CA ASN A 35 -12.03 -4.67 0.27
C ASN A 35 -10.66 -4.72 -0.43
N LEU A 36 -9.55 -4.85 0.32
CA LEU A 36 -8.22 -4.99 -0.28
C LEU A 36 -8.13 -6.24 -1.15
N ARG A 37 -8.66 -7.38 -0.69
CA ARG A 37 -8.71 -8.61 -1.50
C ARG A 37 -9.48 -8.41 -2.81
N ARG A 38 -10.65 -7.73 -2.76
CA ARG A 38 -11.43 -7.41 -3.97
C ARG A 38 -10.64 -6.55 -4.95
N LEU A 39 -9.94 -5.53 -4.44
CA LEU A 39 -9.12 -4.64 -5.26
C LEU A 39 -7.93 -5.39 -5.88
N LEU A 40 -7.23 -6.22 -5.12
CA LEU A 40 -6.14 -7.05 -5.61
C LEU A 40 -6.63 -8.08 -6.65
N HIS A 41 -7.72 -8.77 -6.37
CA HIS A 41 -8.34 -9.69 -7.32
C HIS A 41 -8.69 -9.02 -8.66
N SER A 42 -9.14 -7.76 -8.63
CA SER A 42 -9.48 -6.99 -9.84
C SER A 42 -8.28 -6.72 -10.77
N ILE A 43 -7.08 -6.83 -10.25
CA ILE A 43 -5.82 -6.69 -11.02
C ILE A 43 -5.10 -8.02 -11.26
N GLY A 44 -5.76 -9.14 -10.91
CA GLY A 44 -5.23 -10.49 -11.11
C GLY A 44 -4.26 -10.95 -10.03
N VAL A 45 -4.25 -10.31 -8.85
CA VAL A 45 -3.40 -10.66 -7.71
C VAL A 45 -4.25 -11.27 -6.60
N GLU A 46 -3.85 -12.44 -6.10
CA GLU A 46 -4.53 -13.10 -5.00
C GLU A 46 -3.66 -13.13 -3.75
N ILE A 47 -4.29 -12.97 -2.59
CA ILE A 47 -3.64 -13.21 -1.29
C ILE A 47 -4.03 -14.60 -0.83
N HIS A 48 -3.06 -15.46 -0.71
CA HIS A 48 -3.25 -16.81 -0.20
C HIS A 48 -2.96 -16.91 1.31
N PRO A 49 -3.46 -17.90 2.03
CA PRO A 49 -3.16 -18.08 3.45
C PRO A 49 -1.67 -18.40 3.68
N PRO A 50 -1.13 -18.07 4.87
CA PRO A 50 0.24 -18.41 5.23
C PRO A 50 0.52 -19.91 5.08
N GLY A 51 1.64 -20.26 4.46
CA GLY A 51 2.03 -21.65 4.22
C GLY A 51 1.64 -22.24 2.86
N ALA A 52 0.84 -21.56 2.06
CA ALA A 52 0.72 -21.87 0.64
C ALA A 52 2.06 -21.51 -0.05
N ASP A 53 2.46 -22.30 -1.04
CA ASP A 53 3.70 -22.03 -1.80
C ASP A 53 3.49 -20.75 -2.63
N GLN A 54 3.89 -19.62 -2.06
CA GLN A 54 3.78 -18.30 -2.65
C GLN A 54 5.15 -17.75 -2.95
N ARG A 55 5.59 -17.96 -4.15
CA ARG A 55 6.76 -17.24 -4.63
C ARG A 55 6.30 -15.97 -5.32
N GLY A 56 6.49 -14.87 -4.62
CA GLY A 56 6.86 -13.65 -5.29
C GLY A 56 5.77 -12.69 -5.75
N GLU A 57 4.47 -12.92 -5.51
CA GLU A 57 3.48 -12.03 -6.12
C GLU A 57 3.27 -10.71 -5.38
N ILE A 58 3.18 -10.72 -4.06
CA ILE A 58 2.84 -9.54 -3.27
C ILE A 58 3.62 -9.43 -1.96
N PHE A 59 4.06 -8.21 -1.63
CA PHE A 59 4.62 -7.86 -0.33
C PHE A 59 3.75 -6.81 0.35
N LEU A 60 3.21 -7.14 1.53
CA LEU A 60 2.37 -6.24 2.33
C LEU A 60 3.17 -5.63 3.47
N THR A 61 3.12 -4.32 3.64
CA THR A 61 3.77 -3.61 4.73
C THR A 61 3.06 -2.31 5.08
N ASN A 62 3.61 -1.57 6.05
CA ASN A 62 3.11 -0.27 6.45
C ASN A 62 4.21 0.79 6.45
N ALA A 63 3.83 2.05 6.27
CA ALA A 63 4.72 3.19 6.36
C ALA A 63 5.28 3.37 7.79
N ILE A 64 4.52 2.95 8.80
CA ILE A 64 4.93 2.93 10.21
C ILE A 64 4.89 1.49 10.70
N LEU A 65 6.04 0.99 11.15
CA LEU A 65 6.20 -0.37 11.65
C LEU A 65 6.18 -0.47 13.17
N CYS A 66 6.31 0.64 13.89
CA CYS A 66 6.13 0.64 15.33
C CYS A 66 4.63 0.62 15.69
N LEU A 67 4.31 0.02 16.83
CA LEU A 67 2.96 0.00 17.36
C LEU A 67 2.66 1.32 18.07
N LYS A 68 1.49 1.89 17.80
CA LYS A 68 0.99 3.07 18.50
C LYS A 68 0.18 2.66 19.71
N GLN A 69 0.25 3.45 20.78
CA GLN A 69 -0.64 3.30 21.92
C GLN A 69 -2.01 3.90 21.62
N GLY A 70 -3.06 3.32 22.20
CA GLY A 70 -4.44 3.79 22.06
C GLY A 70 -5.22 3.08 20.95
N ASN A 71 -6.33 3.70 20.54
CA ASN A 71 -7.27 3.14 19.57
C ASN A 71 -6.84 3.40 18.10
N LEU A 72 -7.64 2.93 17.15
CA LEU A 72 -7.40 3.13 15.71
C LEU A 72 -7.23 4.59 15.31
N GLN A 73 -7.89 5.50 16.01
CA GLN A 73 -7.88 6.94 15.72
C GLN A 73 -6.78 7.69 16.50
N ALA A 74 -5.99 6.99 17.32
CA ALA A 74 -4.89 7.60 18.06
C ALA A 74 -3.94 8.33 17.08
N PRO A 75 -3.47 9.54 17.44
CA PRO A 75 -2.65 10.34 16.56
C PRO A 75 -1.32 9.63 16.23
N VAL A 76 -0.90 9.78 15.01
CA VAL A 76 0.40 9.31 14.52
C VAL A 76 1.29 10.52 14.32
N ARG A 77 2.49 10.51 14.90
CA ARG A 77 3.44 11.61 14.83
C ARG A 77 4.21 11.60 13.50
N ASP A 78 4.47 12.77 12.96
CA ASP A 78 5.23 12.92 11.71
C ASP A 78 6.67 12.37 11.83
N GLU A 79 7.26 12.43 13.01
CA GLU A 79 8.58 11.85 13.27
C GLU A 79 8.62 10.34 13.05
N TRP A 80 7.51 9.62 13.33
CA TRP A 80 7.43 8.18 13.10
C TRP A 80 7.44 7.85 11.61
N PHE A 81 6.75 8.63 10.79
CA PHE A 81 6.83 8.49 9.33
C PHE A 81 8.24 8.74 8.81
N ARG A 82 8.94 9.77 9.33
CA ARG A 82 10.32 10.05 8.94
C ARG A 82 11.27 8.92 9.35
N ASN A 83 11.17 8.46 10.61
CA ASN A 83 12.04 7.42 11.15
C ASN A 83 11.79 6.08 10.49
N CYS A 84 10.54 5.60 10.45
CA CYS A 84 10.19 4.34 9.80
C CYS A 84 10.42 4.40 8.29
N GLY A 85 10.12 5.53 7.64
CA GLY A 85 10.34 5.72 6.22
C GLY A 85 11.81 5.51 5.83
N ARG A 86 12.73 6.14 6.57
CA ARG A 86 14.18 6.05 6.28
C ARG A 86 14.80 4.74 6.71
N LYS A 87 14.42 4.25 7.91
CA LYS A 87 15.08 3.07 8.51
C LYS A 87 14.54 1.74 8.01
N PHE A 88 13.28 1.70 7.56
CA PHE A 88 12.61 0.46 7.21
C PHE A 88 11.95 0.48 5.83
N LEU A 89 11.04 1.43 5.56
CA LEU A 89 10.24 1.42 4.33
C LEU A 89 11.11 1.54 3.07
N LYS A 90 12.03 2.50 3.03
CA LYS A 90 12.96 2.63 1.89
C LYS A 90 13.86 1.40 1.72
N PRO A 91 14.52 0.85 2.78
CA PRO A 91 15.24 -0.41 2.67
C PRO A 91 14.36 -1.59 2.21
N GLN A 92 13.13 -1.72 2.70
CA GLN A 92 12.21 -2.77 2.23
C GLN A 92 11.95 -2.66 0.73
N ILE A 93 11.62 -1.48 0.21
CA ILE A 93 11.43 -1.26 -1.22
C ILE A 93 12.70 -1.60 -2.01
N GLN A 94 13.87 -1.25 -1.47
CA GLN A 94 15.17 -1.54 -2.11
C GLN A 94 15.54 -3.03 -2.12
N ILE A 95 15.12 -3.79 -1.11
CA ILE A 95 15.35 -5.24 -0.99
C ILE A 95 14.36 -6.01 -1.85
N VAL A 96 13.08 -5.67 -1.75
CA VAL A 96 11.99 -6.33 -2.51
C VAL A 96 12.11 -6.03 -3.99
N LYS A 97 12.47 -4.79 -4.36
CA LYS A 97 12.58 -4.30 -5.75
C LYS A 97 11.30 -4.53 -6.57
N PRO A 98 10.14 -4.15 -6.04
CA PRO A 98 8.89 -4.38 -6.75
C PRO A 98 8.85 -3.55 -8.04
N LYS A 99 8.12 -4.02 -9.06
CA LYS A 99 7.78 -3.21 -10.25
C LYS A 99 6.83 -2.09 -9.86
N VAL A 100 5.88 -2.42 -8.99
CA VAL A 100 4.81 -1.51 -8.56
C VAL A 100 4.70 -1.45 -7.04
N VAL A 101 4.58 -0.24 -6.51
CA VAL A 101 4.22 0.04 -5.11
C VAL A 101 2.85 0.71 -5.09
N VAL A 102 1.89 0.12 -4.39
CA VAL A 102 0.57 0.70 -4.13
C VAL A 102 0.58 1.36 -2.76
N ALA A 103 0.34 2.66 -2.71
CA ALA A 103 0.25 3.42 -1.46
C ALA A 103 -1.21 3.62 -1.06
N LEU A 104 -1.66 2.93 0.01
CA LEU A 104 -3.02 3.01 0.52
C LEU A 104 -3.24 4.30 1.33
N GLY A 105 -3.71 5.32 0.66
CA GLY A 105 -4.02 6.63 1.24
C GLY A 105 -2.87 7.62 1.25
N ASN A 106 -3.24 8.88 1.49
CA ASN A 106 -2.33 10.03 1.39
C ASN A 106 -1.07 9.89 2.28
N LYS A 107 -1.24 9.39 3.50
CA LYS A 107 -0.11 9.31 4.45
C LYS A 107 0.93 8.28 4.03
N ALA A 108 0.50 7.12 3.53
CA ALA A 108 1.40 6.12 2.98
C ALA A 108 2.16 6.66 1.76
N PHE A 109 1.45 7.32 0.83
CA PHE A 109 2.06 7.91 -0.35
C PHE A 109 3.11 8.98 0.02
N ARG A 110 2.76 9.91 0.94
CA ARG A 110 3.72 10.91 1.45
C ARG A 110 4.93 10.29 2.10
N ALA A 111 4.74 9.23 2.90
CA ALA A 111 5.85 8.56 3.57
C ALA A 111 6.85 7.97 2.58
N ILE A 112 6.36 7.34 1.49
CA ILE A 112 7.21 6.79 0.43
C ILE A 112 8.01 7.92 -0.24
N LEU A 113 7.34 8.98 -0.71
CA LEU A 113 8.01 10.08 -1.41
C LEU A 113 9.05 10.77 -0.51
N ASN A 114 8.70 11.03 0.75
CA ASN A 114 9.62 11.62 1.74
C ASN A 114 10.83 10.72 2.03
N ALA A 115 10.65 9.40 2.09
CA ALA A 115 11.74 8.46 2.30
C ALA A 115 12.77 8.48 1.15
N TYR A 116 12.33 8.83 -0.05
CA TYR A 116 13.18 8.99 -1.23
C TYR A 116 13.62 10.43 -1.50
N GLY A 117 13.18 11.41 -0.69
CA GLY A 117 13.49 12.83 -0.89
C GLY A 117 12.86 13.42 -2.15
N ILE A 118 11.73 12.86 -2.59
CA ILE A 118 11.05 13.34 -3.79
C ILE A 118 10.16 14.53 -3.44
N HIS A 119 10.46 15.68 -4.04
CA HIS A 119 9.58 16.85 -3.99
C HIS A 119 8.38 16.63 -4.91
N TYR A 120 7.19 16.72 -4.34
CA TYR A 120 5.94 16.52 -5.05
C TYR A 120 5.06 17.77 -4.94
N ALA A 121 4.64 18.30 -6.08
CA ALA A 121 3.72 19.43 -6.14
C ALA A 121 2.31 18.97 -5.76
N TRP A 122 1.97 19.13 -4.46
CA TRP A 122 0.73 18.59 -3.90
C TRP A 122 -0.50 19.32 -4.46
N PRO A 123 -1.41 18.60 -5.15
CA PRO A 123 -2.72 19.14 -5.51
C PRO A 123 -3.56 19.45 -4.27
N ARG A 124 -4.56 20.34 -4.44
CA ARG A 124 -5.46 20.73 -3.33
C ARG A 124 -6.24 19.56 -2.74
N THR A 125 -6.55 18.55 -3.55
CA THR A 125 -7.34 17.39 -3.11
C THR A 125 -6.60 16.09 -3.36
N TYR A 126 -6.79 15.10 -2.50
CA TYR A 126 -6.20 13.78 -2.70
C TYR A 126 -6.79 13.05 -3.93
N ARG A 127 -8.03 13.35 -4.27
CA ARG A 127 -8.63 12.87 -5.53
C ARG A 127 -7.75 13.24 -6.73
N ARG A 128 -7.29 14.48 -6.79
CA ARG A 128 -6.42 14.94 -7.88
C ARG A 128 -5.05 14.26 -7.86
N VAL A 129 -4.53 13.90 -6.68
CA VAL A 129 -3.29 13.10 -6.56
C VAL A 129 -3.48 11.73 -7.22
N VAL A 130 -4.59 11.06 -6.94
CA VAL A 130 -4.92 9.74 -7.54
C VAL A 130 -5.10 9.86 -9.05
N GLU A 131 -5.82 10.88 -9.52
CA GLU A 131 -6.06 11.13 -10.96
C GLU A 131 -4.77 11.44 -11.75
N LEU A 132 -3.76 12.04 -11.13
CA LEU A 132 -2.46 12.28 -11.76
C LEU A 132 -1.66 10.99 -12.00
N GLY A 133 -2.06 9.91 -11.34
CA GLY A 133 -1.46 8.60 -11.53
C GLY A 133 -0.16 8.37 -10.75
N CYS A 134 0.72 7.53 -11.28
CA CYS A 134 1.91 7.09 -10.57
C CYS A 134 3.05 8.12 -10.55
N VAL A 135 3.89 7.99 -9.53
CA VAL A 135 5.21 8.65 -9.43
C VAL A 135 6.29 7.60 -9.56
N LYS A 136 7.35 7.92 -10.31
CA LYS A 136 8.48 7.03 -10.55
C LYS A 136 9.55 7.24 -9.48
N LEU A 137 9.96 6.16 -8.82
CA LEU A 137 11.14 6.11 -7.96
C LEU A 137 12.37 5.73 -8.77
N PRO A 138 13.61 5.85 -8.19
CA PRO A 138 14.80 5.26 -8.77
C PRO A 138 14.62 3.76 -9.09
N LYS A 139 15.30 3.27 -10.12
CA LYS A 139 15.18 1.90 -10.65
C LYS A 139 13.80 1.58 -11.25
N GLU A 140 13.16 2.58 -11.82
CA GLU A 140 11.91 2.45 -12.57
C GLU A 140 10.70 1.94 -11.76
N ILE A 141 10.77 1.92 -10.43
CA ILE A 141 9.67 1.50 -9.56
C ILE A 141 8.53 2.51 -9.64
N LEU A 142 7.32 2.06 -9.96
CA LEU A 142 6.13 2.90 -10.08
C LEU A 142 5.35 2.91 -8.76
N VAL A 143 5.09 4.10 -8.20
CA VAL A 143 4.29 4.27 -6.98
C VAL A 143 2.93 4.83 -7.34
N PHE A 144 1.88 4.05 -7.12
CA PHE A 144 0.50 4.45 -7.36
C PHE A 144 -0.15 4.93 -6.05
N PRO A 145 -0.59 6.19 -5.96
CA PRO A 145 -1.46 6.64 -4.89
C PRO A 145 -2.88 6.11 -5.14
N VAL A 146 -3.47 5.46 -4.14
CA VAL A 146 -4.87 5.04 -4.17
C VAL A 146 -5.56 5.41 -2.87
N TYR A 147 -6.89 5.44 -2.85
CA TYR A 147 -7.62 5.64 -1.62
C TYR A 147 -7.45 4.44 -0.68
N HIS A 148 -7.49 4.71 0.63
CA HIS A 148 -7.51 3.64 1.62
C HIS A 148 -8.80 2.83 1.50
N CYS A 149 -8.70 1.50 1.54
CA CYS A 149 -9.83 0.59 1.32
C CYS A 149 -10.67 0.30 2.57
N GLY A 150 -10.45 1.01 3.68
CA GLY A 150 -11.26 0.87 4.89
C GLY A 150 -12.70 1.35 4.71
N ALA A 151 -13.65 0.74 5.44
CA ALA A 151 -15.08 0.99 5.32
C ALA A 151 -15.46 2.47 5.37
N ARG A 152 -14.84 3.26 6.26
CA ARG A 152 -15.10 4.71 6.34
C ARG A 152 -14.82 5.42 5.02
N VAL A 153 -13.68 5.15 4.39
CA VAL A 153 -13.30 5.79 3.12
C VAL A 153 -14.18 5.33 1.98
N MET A 154 -14.48 4.03 1.93
CA MET A 154 -15.40 3.44 0.95
C MET A 154 -16.80 4.06 1.01
N ASN A 155 -17.30 4.33 2.22
CA ASN A 155 -18.67 4.83 2.40
C ASN A 155 -18.79 6.35 2.25
N THR A 156 -17.70 7.12 2.40
CA THR A 156 -17.79 8.59 2.48
C THR A 156 -16.98 9.34 1.43
N HIS A 157 -15.95 8.73 0.86
CA HIS A 157 -14.99 9.46 0.00
C HIS A 157 -14.82 8.84 -1.39
N ARG A 158 -14.71 7.52 -1.45
CA ARG A 158 -14.42 6.81 -2.70
C ARG A 158 -14.95 5.38 -2.60
N ASP A 159 -16.08 5.11 -3.21
CA ASP A 159 -16.72 3.80 -3.18
C ASP A 159 -15.89 2.72 -3.88
N LEU A 160 -16.33 1.48 -3.79
CA LEU A 160 -15.60 0.33 -4.35
C LEU A 160 -15.47 0.43 -5.86
N GLU A 161 -16.52 0.82 -6.57
CA GLU A 161 -16.51 0.91 -8.03
C GLU A 161 -15.49 1.94 -8.52
N ALA A 162 -15.49 3.12 -7.90
CA ALA A 162 -14.51 4.16 -8.19
C ALA A 162 -13.08 3.71 -7.87
N GLN A 163 -12.87 2.98 -6.75
CA GLN A 163 -11.55 2.43 -6.43
C GLN A 163 -11.12 1.33 -7.40
N LEU A 164 -12.03 0.45 -7.85
CA LEU A 164 -11.72 -0.52 -8.90
C LEU A 164 -11.22 0.16 -10.18
N ASN A 165 -11.82 1.29 -10.54
CA ASN A 165 -11.35 2.09 -11.69
C ASN A 165 -9.97 2.69 -11.44
N ASP A 166 -9.67 3.18 -10.21
CA ASP A 166 -8.35 3.72 -9.84
C ASP A 166 -7.25 2.65 -9.92
N TRP A 167 -7.60 1.36 -9.75
CA TRP A 167 -6.64 0.26 -9.78
C TRP A 167 -6.33 -0.29 -11.18
N LYS A 168 -7.13 0.02 -12.21
CA LYS A 168 -6.88 -0.43 -13.60
C LYS A 168 -5.48 -0.09 -14.14
N PRO A 169 -4.93 1.13 -13.90
CA PRO A 169 -3.58 1.45 -14.34
C PRO A 169 -2.49 0.57 -13.68
N ILE A 170 -2.73 0.11 -12.44
CA ILE A 170 -1.82 -0.78 -11.71
C ILE A 170 -1.71 -2.12 -12.43
N SER A 171 -2.85 -2.71 -12.82
CA SER A 171 -2.87 -3.95 -13.60
C SER A 171 -2.05 -3.83 -14.89
N LYS A 172 -2.21 -2.72 -15.62
CA LYS A 172 -1.44 -2.46 -16.83
C LYS A 172 0.07 -2.38 -16.55
N ALA A 173 0.47 -1.69 -15.47
CA ALA A 173 1.87 -1.53 -15.10
C ALA A 173 2.52 -2.87 -14.69
N LEU A 174 1.79 -3.76 -14.04
CA LEU A 174 2.28 -5.10 -13.68
C LEU A 174 2.53 -5.98 -14.92
N ARG A 175 1.66 -5.92 -15.92
CA ARG A 175 1.76 -6.74 -17.14
C ARG A 175 2.81 -6.24 -18.14
N SER A 176 3.07 -4.93 -18.20
CA SER A 176 4.03 -4.35 -19.17
C SER A 176 5.49 -4.78 -18.94
N GLY A 177 5.79 -5.46 -17.83
CA GLY A 177 7.09 -6.10 -17.60
C GLY A 177 7.23 -7.50 -18.20
N GLU A 178 6.14 -8.14 -18.65
CA GLU A 178 6.15 -9.51 -19.16
C GLU A 178 6.41 -9.55 -20.69
N GLU A 179 6.07 -8.49 -21.42
CA GLU A 179 6.25 -8.41 -22.87
C GLU A 179 7.71 -8.18 -23.32
N GLY A 180 8.64 -7.91 -22.40
CA GLY A 180 10.06 -7.67 -22.69
C GLY A 180 10.98 -8.85 -22.39
N ALA A 181 10.46 -10.00 -21.94
CA ALA A 181 11.24 -11.17 -21.50
C ALA A 181 11.04 -12.41 -22.40
N ALA A 182 10.49 -12.25 -23.60
CA ALA A 182 10.32 -13.33 -24.59
C ALA A 182 11.33 -13.21 -25.73
#